data_4d44c6a8a0ed6ca2e5d849d80ce520a4
#
_entry.id   4d44c6a8a0ed6ca2e5d849d80ce520a4
#
_cell.length_a   1.000
_cell.length_b   1.000
_cell.length_c   1.000
_cell.angle_alpha   90.00
_cell.angle_beta   90.00
_cell.angle_gamma   90.00
#
_symmetry.space_group_name_H-M   'P 1'
#
loop_
_entity.id
_entity.type
_entity.pdbx_description
1 polymer ?
#
loop_
_entity_poly.entity_id
_entity_poly.type
_entity_poly.pdbx_seq_one_letter_code
_entity_poly.pdbx_strand_id
1 'polypeptide(L)'
;MTYRHFNNETTRSSVLKAVADTENAAAWNRLFDLYAGFVFSMARHKGLKPEDADDIVQVVFADLARNLPTFKYDREKGRFRSYLSGLVNWRVMDRLKASKRDAELKANFWKEVKAAGGDDDFSEREWQAAAMEESLRRMKPSVSPEHYAAFVASAVEGQDTDVVTKLYGISRDSLYQIRKRLTVKLRENLAEVLYEMDAPRKI
;
A
#
# COMPACT_ATOMS: atom_id res chain seq x y z
N MET A 1 28.49 14.14 10.12
CA MET A 1 27.55 13.32 9.32
C MET A 1 26.34 14.19 9.01
N THR A 2 26.24 14.62 7.76
CA THR A 2 25.27 15.64 7.32
C THR A 2 23.99 14.90 6.92
N TYR A 3 22.95 15.04 7.74
CA TYR A 3 21.60 14.61 7.33
C TYR A 3 21.19 15.49 6.14
N ARG A 4 21.06 14.87 4.95
CA ARG A 4 20.40 15.52 3.83
C ARG A 4 18.97 15.83 4.23
N HIS A 5 18.66 17.10 4.39
CA HIS A 5 17.29 17.59 4.40
C HIS A 5 16.66 17.24 3.04
N PHE A 6 15.90 16.16 3.00
CA PHE A 6 15.00 15.90 1.88
C PHE A 6 13.92 16.98 1.93
N ASN A 7 13.90 17.78 0.90
CA ASN A 7 12.96 18.90 0.75
C ASN A 7 11.55 18.34 0.68
N ASN A 8 10.74 18.64 1.66
CA ASN A 8 9.58 17.90 2.14
C ASN A 8 8.31 18.07 1.29
N GLU A 9 8.36 18.92 0.26
CA GLU A 9 7.18 19.23 -0.58
C GLU A 9 7.17 18.50 -1.92
N THR A 10 8.30 17.95 -2.35
CA THR A 10 8.50 17.50 -3.72
C THR A 10 8.06 16.07 -4.01
N THR A 11 7.98 15.19 -3.00
CA THR A 11 7.84 13.75 -3.24
C THR A 11 6.40 13.22 -3.14
N ARG A 12 5.55 13.82 -2.32
CA ARG A 12 4.15 13.39 -2.12
C ARG A 12 3.25 13.58 -3.32
N SER A 13 3.48 14.65 -4.06
CA SER A 13 2.77 14.90 -5.31
C SER A 13 3.48 14.27 -6.51
N SER A 14 4.67 13.69 -6.35
CA SER A 14 5.50 13.27 -7.49
C SER A 14 4.94 12.06 -8.21
N VAL A 15 4.53 11.00 -7.50
CA VAL A 15 3.92 9.82 -8.14
C VAL A 15 2.56 10.21 -8.74
N LEU A 16 1.67 10.86 -7.96
CA LEU A 16 0.36 11.28 -8.45
C LEU A 16 0.46 12.34 -9.57
N LYS A 17 1.46 13.22 -9.54
CA LYS A 17 1.73 14.16 -10.64
C LYS A 17 2.32 13.45 -11.85
N ALA A 18 3.21 12.47 -11.64
CA ALA A 18 3.84 11.74 -12.73
C ALA A 18 2.86 10.83 -13.48
N VAL A 19 1.84 10.28 -12.80
CA VAL A 19 0.76 9.50 -13.45
C VAL A 19 -0.29 10.37 -14.15
N ALA A 20 -0.28 11.68 -13.94
CA ALA A 20 -1.07 12.60 -14.77
C ALA A 20 -0.63 12.56 -16.25
N ASP A 21 0.64 12.24 -16.51
CA ASP A 21 1.11 11.78 -17.80
C ASP A 21 0.78 10.30 -17.98
N THR A 22 -0.24 10.01 -18.79
CA THR A 22 -0.72 8.64 -19.02
C THR A 22 0.29 7.76 -19.75
N GLU A 23 1.28 8.33 -20.41
CA GLU A 23 2.33 7.60 -21.11
C GLU A 23 3.53 7.26 -20.20
N ASN A 24 3.56 7.77 -18.98
CA ASN A 24 4.62 7.49 -18.02
C ASN A 24 4.42 6.09 -17.36
N ALA A 25 4.77 5.04 -18.11
CA ALA A 25 4.64 3.64 -17.66
C ALA A 25 5.38 3.37 -16.34
N ALA A 26 6.53 4.02 -16.10
CA ALA A 26 7.28 3.84 -14.85
C ALA A 26 6.50 4.37 -13.62
N ALA A 27 5.85 5.52 -13.75
CA ALA A 27 5.02 6.09 -12.71
C ALA A 27 3.76 5.23 -12.46
N TRP A 28 3.15 4.71 -13.51
CA TRP A 28 2.00 3.80 -13.41
C TRP A 28 2.36 2.46 -12.76
N ASN A 29 3.48 1.84 -13.14
CA ASN A 29 3.98 0.65 -12.47
C ASN A 29 4.26 0.92 -10.99
N ARG A 30 4.83 2.07 -10.68
CA ARG A 30 5.07 2.48 -9.29
C ARG A 30 3.79 2.65 -8.49
N LEU A 31 2.77 3.29 -9.07
CA LEU A 31 1.45 3.42 -8.44
C LEU A 31 0.82 2.05 -8.19
N PHE A 32 0.93 1.15 -9.17
CA PHE A 32 0.41 -0.21 -9.07
C PHE A 32 1.11 -0.97 -7.92
N ASP A 33 2.43 -0.98 -7.88
CA ASP A 33 3.23 -1.63 -6.84
C ASP A 33 2.85 -1.16 -5.42
N LEU A 34 2.56 0.14 -5.27
CA LEU A 34 2.22 0.73 -3.98
C LEU A 34 0.80 0.39 -3.51
N TYR A 35 -0.14 0.24 -4.43
CA TYR A 35 -1.56 0.25 -4.05
C TYR A 35 -2.37 -0.97 -4.47
N ALA A 36 -1.86 -1.85 -5.34
CA ALA A 36 -2.61 -3.02 -5.80
C ALA A 36 -2.95 -3.97 -4.64
N GLY A 37 -1.98 -4.24 -3.74
CA GLY A 37 -2.20 -5.05 -2.55
C GLY A 37 -3.28 -4.47 -1.63
N PHE A 38 -3.25 -3.16 -1.40
CA PHE A 38 -4.28 -2.47 -0.62
C PHE A 38 -5.68 -2.61 -1.25
N VAL A 39 -5.80 -2.38 -2.56
CA VAL A 39 -7.08 -2.52 -3.30
C VAL A 39 -7.60 -3.96 -3.21
N PHE A 40 -6.72 -4.94 -3.42
CA PHE A 40 -7.05 -6.36 -3.32
C PHE A 40 -7.57 -6.73 -1.92
N SER A 41 -6.82 -6.39 -0.86
CA SER A 41 -7.22 -6.66 0.53
C SER A 41 -8.55 -6.03 0.90
N MET A 42 -8.79 -4.78 0.49
CA MET A 42 -10.07 -4.10 0.69
C MET A 42 -11.22 -4.85 0.00
N ALA A 43 -11.03 -5.30 -1.22
CA ALA A 43 -12.03 -6.07 -1.97
C ALA A 43 -12.32 -7.43 -1.30
N ARG A 44 -11.27 -8.13 -0.85
CA ARG A 44 -11.37 -9.38 -0.09
C ARG A 44 -12.11 -9.22 1.24
N HIS A 45 -11.83 -8.15 1.97
CA HIS A 45 -12.50 -7.83 3.24
C HIS A 45 -14.00 -7.62 3.05
N LYS A 46 -14.43 -7.09 1.91
CA LYS A 46 -15.84 -6.94 1.54
C LYS A 46 -16.51 -8.25 1.07
N GLY A 47 -15.83 -9.39 1.17
CA GLY A 47 -16.37 -10.71 0.91
C GLY A 47 -16.23 -11.19 -0.54
N LEU A 48 -15.50 -10.50 -1.40
CA LEU A 48 -15.25 -10.99 -2.75
C LEU A 48 -14.29 -12.19 -2.74
N LYS A 49 -14.46 -13.09 -3.71
CA LYS A 49 -13.49 -14.17 -3.97
C LYS A 49 -12.19 -13.60 -4.52
N PRO A 50 -11.05 -14.34 -4.45
CA PRO A 50 -9.77 -13.86 -4.98
C PRO A 50 -9.87 -13.36 -6.42
N GLU A 51 -10.51 -14.14 -7.31
CA GLU A 51 -10.63 -13.81 -8.73
C GLU A 51 -11.42 -12.50 -8.95
N ASP A 52 -12.52 -12.33 -8.20
CA ASP A 52 -13.31 -11.09 -8.24
C ASP A 52 -12.54 -9.89 -7.66
N ALA A 53 -11.70 -10.11 -6.66
CA ALA A 53 -10.85 -9.07 -6.08
C ALA A 53 -9.75 -8.61 -7.06
N ASP A 54 -9.16 -9.54 -7.82
CA ASP A 54 -8.22 -9.21 -8.90
C ASP A 54 -8.89 -8.38 -10.01
N ASP A 55 -10.13 -8.74 -10.38
CA ASP A 55 -10.93 -7.93 -11.32
C ASP A 55 -11.15 -6.50 -10.77
N ILE A 56 -11.44 -6.36 -9.47
CA ILE A 56 -11.58 -5.04 -8.84
C ILE A 56 -10.30 -4.24 -8.92
N VAL A 57 -9.12 -4.85 -8.69
CA VAL A 57 -7.83 -4.18 -8.85
C VAL A 57 -7.72 -3.59 -10.26
N GLN A 58 -7.97 -4.40 -11.29
CA GLN A 58 -7.89 -3.94 -12.68
C GLN A 58 -8.85 -2.78 -12.98
N VAL A 59 -10.11 -2.90 -12.54
CA VAL A 59 -11.13 -1.87 -12.79
C VAL A 59 -10.80 -0.58 -12.05
N VAL A 60 -10.33 -0.66 -10.81
CA VAL A 60 -9.92 0.52 -10.01
C VAL A 60 -8.74 1.23 -10.68
N PHE A 61 -7.72 0.51 -11.14
CA PHE A 61 -6.59 1.12 -11.84
C PHE A 61 -6.98 1.69 -13.20
N ALA A 62 -7.92 1.08 -13.92
CA ALA A 62 -8.48 1.66 -15.13
C ALA A 62 -9.25 2.97 -14.86
N ASP A 63 -9.95 3.07 -13.73
CA ASP A 63 -10.61 4.30 -13.30
C ASP A 63 -9.60 5.37 -12.90
N LEU A 64 -8.55 4.99 -12.19
CA LEU A 64 -7.45 5.91 -11.87
C LEU A 64 -6.82 6.45 -13.15
N ALA A 65 -6.54 5.60 -14.14
CA ALA A 65 -5.96 6.03 -15.41
C ALA A 65 -6.84 7.06 -16.16
N ARG A 66 -8.16 6.90 -16.07
CA ARG A 66 -9.11 7.86 -16.68
C ARG A 66 -9.23 9.17 -15.93
N ASN A 67 -9.15 9.14 -14.60
CA ASN A 67 -9.51 10.28 -13.75
C ASN A 67 -8.30 11.07 -13.22
N LEU A 68 -7.15 10.41 -12.96
CA LEU A 68 -5.96 11.07 -12.41
C LEU A 68 -5.38 12.19 -13.30
N PRO A 69 -5.41 12.13 -14.65
CA PRO A 69 -4.93 13.25 -15.48
C PRO A 69 -5.63 14.58 -15.20
N THR A 70 -6.90 14.53 -14.80
CA THR A 70 -7.70 15.72 -14.45
C THR A 70 -7.86 15.92 -12.95
N PHE A 71 -7.31 15.00 -12.14
CA PHE A 71 -7.43 15.00 -10.70
C PHE A 71 -6.49 16.03 -10.07
N LYS A 72 -7.07 17.11 -9.56
CA LYS A 72 -6.33 18.06 -8.73
C LYS A 72 -6.32 17.53 -7.29
N TYR A 73 -5.21 16.89 -6.92
CA TYR A 73 -5.01 16.48 -5.54
C TYR A 73 -4.98 17.70 -4.63
N ASP A 74 -6.00 17.81 -3.79
CA ASP A 74 -6.15 18.86 -2.81
C ASP A 74 -6.12 18.21 -1.42
N ARG A 75 -5.05 18.50 -0.68
CA ARG A 75 -4.81 17.92 0.64
C ARG A 75 -5.86 18.35 1.67
N GLU A 76 -6.48 19.51 1.49
CA GLU A 76 -7.55 20.02 2.35
C GLU A 76 -8.85 19.23 2.15
N LYS A 77 -9.03 18.61 0.98
CA LYS A 77 -10.20 17.79 0.63
C LYS A 77 -10.07 16.32 1.03
N GLY A 78 -8.94 15.91 1.60
CA GLY A 78 -8.74 14.56 2.10
C GLY A 78 -7.47 13.88 1.57
N ARG A 79 -7.22 12.68 2.08
CA ARG A 79 -6.06 11.87 1.72
C ARG A 79 -6.35 11.03 0.48
N PHE A 80 -5.33 10.76 -0.35
CA PHE A 80 -5.45 9.85 -1.49
C PHE A 80 -5.97 8.47 -1.07
N ARG A 81 -5.56 7.97 0.08
CA ARG A 81 -6.07 6.74 0.67
C ARG A 81 -7.61 6.74 0.80
N SER A 82 -8.19 7.80 1.35
CA SER A 82 -9.64 7.90 1.52
C SER A 82 -10.37 7.91 0.17
N TYR A 83 -9.81 8.60 -0.81
CA TYR A 83 -10.31 8.56 -2.18
C TYR A 83 -10.24 7.15 -2.76
N LEU A 84 -9.09 6.46 -2.61
CA LEU A 84 -8.90 5.11 -3.12
C LEU A 84 -9.83 4.11 -2.43
N SER A 85 -9.96 4.17 -1.10
CA SER A 85 -10.89 3.34 -0.33
C SER A 85 -12.34 3.53 -0.80
N GLY A 86 -12.73 4.77 -1.04
CA GLY A 86 -14.05 5.10 -1.59
C GLY A 86 -14.27 4.49 -2.98
N LEU A 87 -13.28 4.59 -3.85
CA LEU A 87 -13.36 4.03 -5.20
C LEU A 87 -13.48 2.49 -5.16
N VAL A 88 -12.68 1.83 -4.31
CA VAL A 88 -12.77 0.37 -4.10
C VAL A 88 -14.15 -0.01 -3.59
N ASN A 89 -14.64 0.65 -2.54
CA ASN A 89 -15.97 0.37 -1.99
C ASN A 89 -17.05 0.49 -3.05
N TRP A 90 -17.00 1.54 -3.87
CA TRP A 90 -17.97 1.72 -4.94
C TRP A 90 -17.91 0.58 -5.97
N ARG A 91 -16.73 0.16 -6.42
CA ARG A 91 -16.57 -0.93 -7.39
C ARG A 91 -17.01 -2.28 -6.83
N VAL A 92 -16.69 -2.56 -5.57
CA VAL A 92 -17.16 -3.77 -4.88
C VAL A 92 -18.69 -3.77 -4.79
N MET A 93 -19.30 -2.65 -4.39
CA MET A 93 -20.76 -2.53 -4.33
C MET A 93 -21.42 -2.66 -5.72
N ASP A 94 -20.81 -2.10 -6.75
CA ASP A 94 -21.29 -2.25 -8.14
C ASP A 94 -21.25 -3.73 -8.58
N ARG A 95 -20.19 -4.46 -8.25
CA ARG A 95 -20.05 -5.89 -8.52
C ARG A 95 -21.09 -6.74 -7.77
N LEU A 96 -21.28 -6.47 -6.46
CA LEU A 96 -22.24 -7.19 -5.63
C LEU A 96 -23.70 -6.87 -5.98
N LYS A 97 -23.99 -5.68 -6.47
CA LYS A 97 -25.32 -5.20 -6.84
C LYS A 97 -25.64 -5.32 -8.33
N ALA A 98 -24.90 -6.06 -9.11
CA ALA A 98 -25.17 -6.27 -10.56
C ALA A 98 -26.58 -6.85 -10.87
N SER A 99 -27.47 -6.83 -9.85
CA SER A 99 -28.90 -7.10 -9.87
C SER A 99 -29.69 -5.86 -9.45
N LYS A 100 -30.07 -5.05 -10.43
CA LYS A 100 -31.16 -4.06 -10.42
C LYS A 100 -31.09 -2.87 -9.43
N ARG A 101 -31.20 -1.68 -10.03
CA ARG A 101 -31.45 -0.32 -9.49
C ARG A 101 -30.21 0.35 -8.89
N ASP A 102 -29.76 1.49 -9.48
CA ASP A 102 -29.53 2.67 -8.64
C ASP A 102 -28.56 3.69 -9.19
N ALA A 103 -29.02 4.51 -10.14
CA ALA A 103 -28.32 5.75 -10.51
C ALA A 103 -28.35 6.79 -9.36
N GLU A 104 -29.45 6.83 -8.59
CA GLU A 104 -29.61 7.74 -7.43
C GLU A 104 -28.76 7.31 -6.22
N LEU A 105 -28.65 6.00 -5.94
CA LEU A 105 -27.76 5.49 -4.90
C LEU A 105 -26.28 5.74 -5.26
N LYS A 106 -25.91 5.67 -6.53
CA LYS A 106 -24.56 6.02 -6.99
C LYS A 106 -24.21 7.49 -6.70
N ALA A 107 -25.13 8.41 -6.97
CA ALA A 107 -24.90 9.84 -6.71
C ALA A 107 -24.83 10.20 -5.23
N ASN A 108 -25.67 9.58 -4.39
CA ASN A 108 -25.65 9.76 -2.94
C ASN A 108 -24.42 9.09 -2.30
N PHE A 109 -24.02 7.91 -2.79
CA PHE A 109 -22.81 7.23 -2.36
C PHE A 109 -21.54 8.07 -2.61
N TRP A 110 -21.41 8.74 -3.78
CA TRP A 110 -20.29 9.65 -4.02
C TRP A 110 -20.27 10.85 -3.07
N LYS A 111 -21.45 11.31 -2.62
CA LYS A 111 -21.53 12.35 -1.58
C LYS A 111 -21.09 11.81 -0.22
N GLU A 112 -21.50 10.60 0.11
CA GLU A 112 -21.13 9.93 1.37
C GLU A 112 -19.66 9.50 1.41
N VAL A 113 -19.10 8.99 0.32
CA VAL A 113 -17.68 8.66 0.19
C VAL A 113 -16.78 9.90 0.29
N LYS A 114 -17.27 11.05 -0.19
CA LYS A 114 -16.58 12.34 0.03
C LYS A 114 -16.71 12.86 1.46
N ALA A 115 -17.76 12.46 2.18
CA ALA A 115 -18.05 12.95 3.53
C ALA A 115 -17.61 11.99 4.65
N ALA A 116 -17.61 10.67 4.40
CA ALA A 116 -17.18 9.64 5.34
C ALA A 116 -15.90 9.02 4.79
N GLY A 117 -14.78 9.33 5.38
CA GLY A 117 -13.59 8.51 5.21
C GLY A 117 -13.93 7.07 5.59
N GLY A 118 -14.07 6.17 4.63
CA GLY A 118 -14.51 4.78 4.73
C GLY A 118 -14.25 4.08 6.07
N ASP A 119 -14.36 2.77 6.13
CA ASP A 119 -14.03 1.95 7.32
C ASP A 119 -12.57 2.24 7.77
N ASP A 120 -12.41 3.34 8.53
CA ASP A 120 -11.11 4.04 8.73
C ASP A 120 -10.09 3.14 9.42
N ASP A 121 -10.53 2.27 10.35
CA ASP A 121 -9.62 1.41 11.10
C ASP A 121 -9.14 0.21 10.27
N PHE A 122 -10.00 -0.42 9.47
CA PHE A 122 -9.60 -1.48 8.55
C PHE A 122 -8.72 -0.92 7.43
N SER A 123 -9.14 0.17 6.82
CA SER A 123 -8.38 0.84 5.76
C SER A 123 -6.99 1.29 6.24
N GLU A 124 -6.86 1.75 7.50
CA GLU A 124 -5.56 2.10 8.09
C GLU A 124 -4.66 0.88 8.24
N ARG A 125 -5.19 -0.22 8.76
CA ARG A 125 -4.43 -1.48 8.93
C ARG A 125 -3.94 -2.04 7.61
N GLU A 126 -4.81 -2.10 6.61
CA GLU A 126 -4.44 -2.60 5.28
C GLU A 126 -3.44 -1.69 4.57
N TRP A 127 -3.55 -0.38 4.80
CA TRP A 127 -2.57 0.58 4.31
C TRP A 127 -1.18 0.37 4.91
N GLN A 128 -1.14 0.14 6.23
CA GLN A 128 0.12 -0.17 6.93
C GLN A 128 0.68 -1.53 6.50
N ALA A 129 -0.18 -2.53 6.30
CA ALA A 129 0.23 -3.84 5.81
C ALA A 129 0.82 -3.75 4.39
N ALA A 130 0.18 -3.04 3.48
CA ALA A 130 0.69 -2.80 2.14
C ALA A 130 2.04 -2.04 2.14
N ALA A 131 2.18 -1.05 3.02
CA ALA A 131 3.45 -0.33 3.18
C ALA A 131 4.56 -1.24 3.72
N MET A 132 4.24 -2.13 4.64
CA MET A 132 5.19 -3.12 5.18
C MET A 132 5.62 -4.12 4.11
N GLU A 133 4.68 -4.68 3.37
CA GLU A 133 4.96 -5.63 2.28
C GLU A 133 5.86 -5.01 1.22
N GLU A 134 5.56 -3.80 0.76
CA GLU A 134 6.38 -3.08 -0.20
C GLU A 134 7.78 -2.78 0.35
N SER A 135 7.89 -2.47 1.64
CA SER A 135 9.18 -2.20 2.28
C SER A 135 10.06 -3.45 2.34
N LEU A 136 9.45 -4.60 2.62
CA LEU A 136 10.12 -5.91 2.58
C LEU A 136 10.54 -6.25 1.15
N ARG A 137 9.68 -6.01 0.16
CA ARG A 137 9.97 -6.23 -1.26
C ARG A 137 11.18 -5.42 -1.73
N ARG A 138 11.26 -4.13 -1.36
CA ARG A 138 12.41 -3.26 -1.67
C ARG A 138 13.70 -3.71 -1.00
N MET A 139 13.60 -4.25 0.20
CA MET A 139 14.77 -4.73 0.93
C MET A 139 15.37 -5.98 0.31
N LYS A 140 14.54 -6.88 -0.24
CA LYS A 140 14.90 -8.22 -0.71
C LYS A 140 16.11 -8.25 -1.67
N PRO A 141 16.21 -7.40 -2.72
CA PRO A 141 17.32 -7.44 -3.68
C PRO A 141 18.68 -7.05 -3.09
N SER A 142 18.70 -6.41 -1.92
CA SER A 142 19.90 -5.87 -1.27
C SER A 142 20.42 -6.72 -0.11
N VAL A 143 19.85 -7.93 0.07
CA VAL A 143 20.14 -8.86 1.17
C VAL A 143 20.30 -10.26 0.57
N SER A 144 21.23 -11.08 1.11
CA SER A 144 21.31 -12.47 0.68
C SER A 144 20.00 -13.21 0.97
N PRO A 145 19.59 -14.15 0.09
CA PRO A 145 18.31 -14.86 0.23
C PRO A 145 18.15 -15.53 1.60
N GLU A 146 19.22 -16.13 2.13
CA GLU A 146 19.23 -16.82 3.41
C GLU A 146 19.02 -15.86 4.59
N HIS A 147 19.73 -14.71 4.59
CA HIS A 147 19.58 -13.69 5.64
C HIS A 147 18.20 -13.04 5.58
N TYR A 148 17.67 -12.81 4.37
CA TYR A 148 16.32 -12.29 4.19
C TYR A 148 15.28 -13.26 4.75
N ALA A 149 15.37 -14.56 4.40
CA ALA A 149 14.44 -15.57 4.86
C ALA A 149 14.50 -15.74 6.39
N ALA A 150 15.71 -15.83 6.98
CA ALA A 150 15.89 -15.91 8.43
C ALA A 150 15.33 -14.67 9.17
N PHE A 151 15.49 -13.47 8.57
CA PHE A 151 14.93 -12.25 9.11
C PHE A 151 13.40 -12.25 9.07
N VAL A 152 12.79 -12.60 7.94
CA VAL A 152 11.32 -12.67 7.83
C VAL A 152 10.76 -13.68 8.81
N ALA A 153 11.29 -14.90 8.86
CA ALA A 153 10.85 -15.94 9.77
C ALA A 153 10.92 -15.49 11.25
N SER A 154 12.02 -14.85 11.66
CA SER A 154 12.24 -14.50 13.07
C SER A 154 11.64 -13.18 13.50
N ALA A 155 11.64 -12.14 12.63
CA ALA A 155 11.26 -10.78 13.01
C ALA A 155 9.88 -10.38 12.53
N VAL A 156 9.37 -10.97 11.44
CA VAL A 156 8.07 -10.66 10.85
C VAL A 156 7.03 -11.70 11.24
N GLU A 157 7.37 -12.99 11.10
CA GLU A 157 6.48 -14.12 11.42
C GLU A 157 6.54 -14.54 12.88
N GLY A 158 7.54 -14.06 13.63
CA GLY A 158 7.67 -14.33 15.07
C GLY A 158 8.07 -15.76 15.40
N GLN A 159 8.70 -16.49 14.46
CA GLN A 159 9.16 -17.85 14.70
C GLN A 159 10.24 -17.89 15.80
N ASP A 160 10.25 -18.99 16.55
CA ASP A 160 11.21 -19.19 17.64
C ASP A 160 12.66 -19.17 17.14
N THR A 161 13.55 -18.55 17.92
CA THR A 161 14.97 -18.40 17.60
C THR A 161 15.66 -19.73 17.32
N ASP A 162 15.36 -20.79 18.10
CA ASP A 162 15.99 -22.09 17.94
C ASP A 162 15.51 -22.80 16.68
N VAL A 163 14.24 -22.61 16.31
CA VAL A 163 13.69 -23.11 15.06
C VAL A 163 14.40 -22.45 13.88
N VAL A 164 14.49 -21.12 13.88
CA VAL A 164 15.12 -20.35 12.79
C VAL A 164 16.61 -20.67 12.66
N THR A 165 17.35 -20.73 13.78
CA THR A 165 18.80 -21.04 13.74
C THR A 165 19.06 -22.43 13.18
N LYS A 166 18.25 -23.43 13.55
CA LYS A 166 18.34 -24.78 12.99
C LYS A 166 17.98 -24.85 11.52
N LEU A 167 16.89 -24.18 11.14
CA LEU A 167 16.37 -24.23 9.77
C LEU A 167 17.35 -23.60 8.76
N TYR A 168 17.98 -22.50 9.13
CA TYR A 168 18.91 -21.75 8.26
C TYR A 168 20.39 -22.02 8.53
N GLY A 169 20.74 -22.90 9.49
CA GLY A 169 22.11 -23.26 9.79
C GLY A 169 22.97 -22.12 10.32
N ILE A 170 22.38 -21.17 11.04
CA ILE A 170 23.07 -19.98 11.56
C ILE A 170 23.11 -19.97 13.10
N SER A 171 24.12 -19.31 13.68
CA SER A 171 24.22 -19.17 15.14
C SER A 171 23.19 -18.15 15.66
N ARG A 172 22.89 -18.22 16.96
CA ARG A 172 22.03 -17.21 17.63
C ARG A 172 22.61 -15.81 17.52
N ASP A 173 23.92 -15.65 17.63
CA ASP A 173 24.60 -14.36 17.49
C ASP A 173 24.48 -13.83 16.07
N SER A 174 24.66 -14.70 15.06
CA SER A 174 24.45 -14.33 13.65
C SER A 174 23.01 -13.87 13.41
N LEU A 175 22.01 -14.59 13.92
CA LEU A 175 20.60 -14.20 13.79
C LEU A 175 20.33 -12.85 14.45
N TYR A 176 20.91 -12.62 15.66
CA TYR A 176 20.79 -11.33 16.35
C TYR A 176 21.36 -10.17 15.50
N GLN A 177 22.54 -10.35 14.91
CA GLN A 177 23.15 -9.32 14.04
C GLN A 177 22.33 -9.09 12.76
N ILE A 178 21.81 -10.15 12.15
CA ILE A 178 20.90 -10.08 11.00
C ILE A 178 19.67 -9.27 11.37
N ARG A 179 18.99 -9.61 12.46
CA ARG A 179 17.80 -8.88 12.93
C ARG A 179 18.09 -7.41 13.18
N LYS A 180 19.17 -7.10 13.91
CA LYS A 180 19.55 -5.71 14.23
C LYS A 180 19.76 -4.89 12.95
N ARG A 181 20.56 -5.40 12.01
CA ARG A 181 20.88 -4.70 10.76
C ARG A 181 19.64 -4.54 9.86
N LEU A 182 18.86 -5.61 9.66
CA LEU A 182 17.76 -5.60 8.73
C LEU A 182 16.53 -4.86 9.29
N THR A 183 16.35 -4.80 10.61
CA THR A 183 15.32 -3.95 11.24
C THR A 183 15.58 -2.46 10.97
N VAL A 184 16.83 -2.01 11.03
CA VAL A 184 17.16 -0.61 10.68
C VAL A 184 16.82 -0.34 9.22
N LYS A 185 17.24 -1.21 8.32
CA LYS A 185 16.97 -1.08 6.89
C LYS A 185 15.47 -1.12 6.56
N LEU A 186 14.72 -2.00 7.22
CA LEU A 186 13.28 -2.08 7.06
C LEU A 186 12.58 -0.79 7.51
N ARG A 187 13.03 -0.19 8.64
CA ARG A 187 12.50 1.09 9.13
C ARG A 187 12.75 2.24 8.15
N GLU A 188 13.93 2.28 7.55
CA GLU A 188 14.27 3.27 6.53
C GLU A 188 13.37 3.13 5.31
N ASN A 189 13.27 1.91 4.75
CA ASN A 189 12.38 1.63 3.62
C ASN A 189 10.91 1.94 3.95
N LEU A 190 10.45 1.56 5.16
CA LEU A 190 9.07 1.82 5.59
C LEU A 190 8.77 3.32 5.68
N ALA A 191 9.72 4.10 6.19
CA ALA A 191 9.57 5.55 6.26
C ALA A 191 9.45 6.17 4.85
N GLU A 192 10.24 5.68 3.89
CA GLU A 192 10.17 6.10 2.48
C GLU A 192 8.84 5.68 1.83
N VAL A 193 8.44 4.42 2.00
CA VAL A 193 7.18 3.90 1.45
C VAL A 193 5.98 4.65 2.02
N LEU A 194 5.90 4.81 3.34
CA LEU A 194 4.82 5.56 3.97
C LEU A 194 4.77 7.02 3.52
N TYR A 195 5.94 7.61 3.28
CA TYR A 195 6.04 8.94 2.72
C TYR A 195 5.49 9.01 1.28
N GLU A 196 5.81 8.04 0.43
CA GLU A 196 5.29 7.93 -0.93
C GLU A 196 3.78 7.65 -0.95
N MET A 197 3.29 6.82 -0.03
CA MET A 197 1.88 6.45 0.11
C MET A 197 1.01 7.50 0.83
N ASP A 198 1.51 8.71 1.05
CA ASP A 198 0.78 9.80 1.73
C ASP A 198 0.22 9.45 3.12
N ALA A 199 0.95 8.61 3.88
CA ALA A 199 0.61 8.36 5.27
C ALA A 199 0.79 9.64 6.12
N PRO A 200 -0.06 9.88 7.15
CA PRO A 200 0.09 11.05 8.01
C PRO A 200 1.44 10.99 8.73
N ARG A 201 2.16 12.12 8.75
CA ARG A 201 3.23 12.28 9.72
C ARG A 201 2.64 12.20 11.12
N LYS A 202 3.09 11.24 11.92
CA LYS A 202 3.16 11.48 13.36
C LYS A 202 4.29 12.47 13.59
N ILE A 203 3.91 13.62 14.09
CA ILE A 203 4.82 14.64 14.66
C ILE A 203 5.48 14.02 15.88
#